data_2d70d0008dbd0a2af5818a8cdc80c810
#
_entry.id   2d70d0008dbd0a2af5818a8cdc80c810
#
_cell.length_a   1.000
_cell.length_b   1.000
_cell.length_c   1.000
_cell.angle_alpha   90.00
_cell.angle_beta   90.00
_cell.angle_gamma   90.00
#
_symmetry.space_group_name_H-M   'P 1'
#
loop_
_entity.id
_entity.type
_entity.pdbx_description
1 polymer ?
#
loop_
_entity_poly.entity_id
_entity_poly.type
_entity_poly.pdbx_seq_one_letter_code
_entity_poly.pdbx_strand_id
1 'polypeptide(L)'
;MTDAPSDEPFLVCYDYGTGGLWGVLMAPSVAAITGKYPELHIADEPPSWMDRERLRALHEEPLWLDDEPPQGLLHALVSDRGRG
;
A
#
# COMPACT_ATOMS: atom_id res chain seq x y z
N MET A 1 -14.62 6.57 -26.02
CA MET A 1 -14.41 7.01 -24.65
C MET A 1 -13.08 6.49 -24.14
N THR A 2 -12.34 7.37 -23.59
CA THR A 2 -11.05 6.98 -23.07
C THR A 2 -11.21 6.50 -21.65
N ASP A 3 -10.82 5.29 -21.42
CA ASP A 3 -10.84 4.76 -20.08
C ASP A 3 -9.52 5.04 -19.44
N ALA A 4 -9.47 6.11 -18.67
CA ALA A 4 -8.35 6.28 -17.79
C ALA A 4 -8.38 5.11 -16.82
N PRO A 5 -7.23 4.51 -16.51
CA PRO A 5 -7.20 3.44 -15.53
C PRO A 5 -7.75 3.98 -14.22
N SER A 6 -8.75 3.32 -13.70
CA SER A 6 -9.32 3.68 -12.41
C SER A 6 -8.47 3.07 -11.32
N ASP A 7 -8.12 3.88 -10.33
CA ASP A 7 -7.40 3.36 -9.18
C ASP A 7 -8.32 2.47 -8.37
N GLU A 8 -7.77 1.36 -7.91
CA GLU A 8 -8.48 0.41 -7.08
C GLU A 8 -7.76 0.26 -5.75
N PRO A 9 -8.50 -0.06 -4.68
CA PRO A 9 -7.87 -0.26 -3.38
C PRO A 9 -7.20 -1.63 -3.30
N PHE A 10 -5.93 -1.64 -2.89
CA PHE A 10 -5.19 -2.86 -2.64
C PHE A 10 -4.70 -2.86 -1.21
N LEU A 11 -4.90 -3.98 -0.52
CA LEU A 11 -4.37 -4.14 0.83
C LEU A 11 -2.90 -4.50 0.70
N VAL A 12 -2.05 -3.66 1.26
CA VAL A 12 -0.60 -3.83 1.14
C VAL A 12 0.05 -3.86 2.50
N CYS A 13 1.20 -4.51 2.57
CA CYS A 13 1.99 -4.61 3.79
C CYS A 13 3.45 -4.35 3.48
N TYR A 14 4.07 -3.49 4.26
CA TYR A 14 5.51 -3.29 4.22
C TYR A 14 6.13 -3.95 5.44
N ASP A 15 6.87 -5.03 5.20
CA ASP A 15 7.55 -5.77 6.26
C ASP A 15 8.97 -5.22 6.38
N TYR A 16 9.26 -4.63 7.52
CA TYR A 16 10.58 -4.05 7.77
C TYR A 16 11.48 -4.95 8.65
N GLY A 17 11.11 -6.22 8.78
CA GLY A 17 11.92 -7.22 9.46
C GLY A 17 11.48 -7.56 10.86
N THR A 18 11.06 -6.58 11.65
CA THR A 18 10.60 -6.79 13.03
C THR A 18 9.09 -6.58 13.18
N GLY A 19 8.41 -6.35 12.05
CA GLY A 19 6.98 -6.14 12.03
C GLY A 19 6.54 -5.71 10.66
N GLY A 20 5.29 -5.32 10.52
CA GLY A 20 4.75 -4.89 9.25
C GLY A 20 3.83 -3.70 9.40
N LEU A 21 3.87 -2.83 8.41
CA LEU A 21 2.95 -1.71 8.30
C LEU A 21 1.92 -2.05 7.25
N TRP A 22 0.65 -1.91 7.60
CA TRP A 22 -0.45 -2.26 6.72
C TRP A 22 -1.17 -1.00 6.27
N GLY A 23 -1.67 -1.03 5.05
CA GLY A 23 -2.44 0.08 4.53
C GLY A 23 -3.21 -0.33 3.30
N VAL A 24 -4.09 0.56 2.85
CA VAL A 24 -4.78 0.43 1.57
C VAL A 24 -4.13 1.41 0.61
N LEU A 25 -3.68 0.89 -0.52
CA LEU A 25 -3.01 1.68 -1.55
C LEU A 25 -3.88 1.72 -2.79
N MET A 26 -4.20 2.93 -3.23
CA MET A 26 -4.98 3.14 -4.46
C MET A 26 -4.03 3.13 -5.64
N ALA A 27 -4.25 2.23 -6.55
CA ALA A 27 -3.38 2.06 -7.72
C ALA A 27 -4.16 1.43 -8.87
N PRO A 28 -3.69 1.58 -10.10
CA PRO A 28 -4.39 1.00 -11.25
C PRO A 28 -4.23 -0.51 -11.35
N SER A 29 -3.17 -1.09 -10.77
CA SER A 29 -2.94 -2.52 -10.84
C SER A 29 -1.87 -2.95 -9.86
N VAL A 30 -1.78 -4.26 -9.61
CA VAL A 30 -0.71 -4.83 -8.79
C VAL A 30 0.65 -4.57 -9.45
N ALA A 31 0.71 -4.70 -10.77
CA ALA A 31 1.97 -4.47 -11.50
C ALA A 31 2.48 -3.05 -11.31
N ALA A 32 1.58 -2.06 -11.25
CA ALA A 32 1.98 -0.68 -11.02
C ALA A 32 2.59 -0.52 -9.62
N ILE A 33 2.02 -1.20 -8.63
CA ILE A 33 2.52 -1.16 -7.27
C ILE A 33 3.91 -1.79 -7.18
N THR A 34 4.03 -3.02 -7.67
CA THR A 34 5.29 -3.76 -7.57
C THR A 34 6.39 -3.16 -8.43
N GLY A 35 6.01 -2.44 -9.49
CA GLY A 35 6.98 -1.73 -10.31
C GLY A 35 7.60 -0.54 -9.60
N LYS A 36 6.81 0.15 -8.78
CA LYS A 36 7.30 1.31 -8.03
C LYS A 36 7.82 0.94 -6.65
N TYR A 37 7.13 0.01 -5.99
CA TYR A 37 7.46 -0.42 -4.62
C TYR A 37 7.54 -1.95 -4.55
N PRO A 38 8.60 -2.54 -5.07
CA PRO A 38 8.73 -4.02 -5.06
C PRO A 38 8.81 -4.62 -3.65
N GLU A 39 9.07 -3.78 -2.65
CA GLU A 39 9.14 -4.23 -1.26
C GLU A 39 7.76 -4.54 -0.67
N LEU A 40 6.69 -4.05 -1.29
CA LEU A 40 5.36 -4.25 -0.75
C LEU A 40 4.82 -5.63 -1.06
N HIS A 41 4.13 -6.20 -0.08
CA HIS A 41 3.35 -7.42 -0.27
C HIS A 41 1.91 -7.04 -0.51
N ILE A 42 1.32 -7.63 -1.54
CA ILE A 42 -0.08 -7.39 -1.86
C ILE A 42 -0.88 -8.54 -1.29
N ALA A 43 -1.81 -8.24 -0.38
CA ALA A 43 -2.63 -9.26 0.24
C ALA A 43 -3.94 -9.43 -0.52
N ASP A 44 -4.27 -10.68 -0.88
CA ASP A 44 -5.55 -10.98 -1.53
C ASP A 44 -6.70 -10.84 -0.56
N GLU A 45 -6.45 -11.13 0.70
CA GLU A 45 -7.44 -10.98 1.75
C GLU A 45 -6.76 -10.53 3.03
N PRO A 46 -7.51 -9.89 3.92
CA PRO A 46 -6.91 -9.43 5.17
C PRO A 46 -6.47 -10.61 6.03
N PRO A 47 -5.40 -10.41 6.82
CA PRO A 47 -4.96 -11.47 7.73
C PRO A 47 -6.01 -11.73 8.80
N SER A 48 -5.98 -12.93 9.37
CA SER A 48 -7.00 -13.36 10.33
C SER A 48 -7.08 -12.48 11.57
N TRP A 49 -5.98 -11.83 11.96
CA TRP A 49 -5.97 -10.95 13.13
C TRP A 49 -6.53 -9.57 12.85
N MET A 50 -6.72 -9.23 11.58
CA MET A 50 -7.23 -7.90 11.21
C MET A 50 -8.76 -7.94 11.20
N ASP A 51 -9.37 -7.23 12.14
CA ASP A 51 -10.81 -7.20 12.22
C ASP A 51 -11.39 -6.22 11.19
N ARG A 52 -12.72 -6.25 11.10
CA ARG A 52 -13.44 -5.44 10.13
C ARG A 52 -13.26 -3.94 10.37
N GLU A 53 -13.21 -3.55 11.62
CA GLU A 53 -13.05 -2.14 11.97
C GLU A 53 -11.69 -1.61 11.54
N ARG A 54 -10.66 -2.42 11.74
CA ARG A 54 -9.32 -2.04 11.33
C ARG A 54 -9.19 -1.92 9.82
N LEU A 55 -9.75 -2.90 9.11
CA LEU A 55 -9.73 -2.88 7.66
C LEU A 55 -10.50 -1.66 7.13
N ARG A 56 -11.64 -1.37 7.75
CA ARG A 56 -12.43 -0.21 7.37
C ARG A 56 -11.66 1.09 7.57
N ALA A 57 -10.95 1.20 8.69
CA ALA A 57 -10.13 2.39 8.97
C ALA A 57 -9.06 2.59 7.91
N LEU A 58 -8.43 1.50 7.46
CA LEU A 58 -7.44 1.58 6.39
C LEU A 58 -8.07 2.06 5.08
N HIS A 59 -9.28 1.60 4.77
CA HIS A 59 -10.00 2.05 3.58
C HIS A 59 -10.43 3.50 3.65
N GLU A 60 -10.65 4.02 4.84
CA GLU A 60 -11.08 5.41 5.03
C GLU A 60 -9.91 6.39 4.83
N GLU A 61 -8.68 5.92 5.00
CA GLU A 61 -7.50 6.74 4.82
C GLU A 61 -6.54 6.06 3.86
N PRO A 62 -6.93 5.92 2.59
CA PRO A 62 -6.08 5.23 1.62
C PRO A 62 -4.85 6.06 1.26
N LEU A 63 -3.81 5.35 0.86
CA LEU A 63 -2.62 5.97 0.29
C LEU A 63 -2.77 5.93 -1.23
N TRP A 64 -2.02 6.78 -1.91
CA TRP A 64 -2.08 6.88 -3.36
C TRP A 64 -0.70 6.59 -3.93
N LEU A 65 -0.65 5.74 -4.93
CA LEU A 65 0.62 5.33 -5.53
C LEU A 65 1.43 6.52 -6.06
N ASP A 66 0.74 7.51 -6.58
CA ASP A 66 1.36 8.67 -7.21
C ASP A 66 1.59 9.84 -6.28
N ASP A 67 1.34 9.68 -4.98
CA ASP A 67 1.57 10.75 -4.02
C ASP A 67 3.03 11.19 -3.99
N GLU A 68 3.24 12.48 -4.06
CA GLU A 68 4.55 13.11 -3.96
C GLU A 68 4.50 14.24 -2.93
N PRO A 69 5.16 14.11 -1.78
CA PRO A 69 6.00 12.95 -1.37
C PRO A 69 5.17 11.77 -0.91
N PRO A 70 5.76 10.58 -0.86
CA PRO A 70 5.07 9.40 -0.35
C PRO A 70 4.59 9.59 1.08
N GLN A 71 3.45 9.03 1.41
CA GLN A 71 2.81 9.19 2.72
C GLN A 71 2.73 7.85 3.45
N GLY A 72 2.57 7.92 4.77
CA GLY A 72 2.33 6.74 5.58
C GLY A 72 3.41 5.68 5.45
N LEU A 73 3.00 4.44 5.21
CA LEU A 73 3.95 3.34 5.08
C LEU A 73 4.88 3.50 3.87
N LEU A 74 4.44 4.20 2.84
CA LEU A 74 5.29 4.48 1.68
C LEU A 74 6.44 5.40 2.05
N HIS A 75 6.19 6.36 2.92
CA HIS A 75 7.23 7.23 3.44
C HIS A 75 8.27 6.44 4.23
N ALA A 76 7.81 5.51 5.08
CA ALA A 76 8.71 4.67 5.85
C ALA A 76 9.56 3.79 4.94
N LEU A 77 8.95 3.21 3.92
CA LEU A 77 9.65 2.35 2.96
C LEU A 77 10.74 3.12 2.23
N VAL A 78 10.43 4.31 1.72
CA VAL A 78 11.39 5.13 0.99
C VAL A 78 12.51 5.60 1.90
N SER A 79 12.19 5.94 3.15
CA SER A 79 13.19 6.33 4.14
C SER A 79 14.16 5.19 4.42
N ASP A 80 13.66 3.96 4.48
CA ASP A 80 14.51 2.79 4.71
C ASP A 80 15.44 2.54 3.54
N ARG A 81 14.99 2.80 2.31
CA ARG A 81 15.87 2.72 1.13
C ARG A 81 17.04 3.67 1.25
N GLY A 82 16.78 4.87 1.78
CA GLY A 82 17.81 5.89 1.92
C GLY A 82 18.88 5.57 2.94
N ARG A 83 18.60 4.62 3.82
CA ARG A 83 19.60 4.21 4.82
C ARG A 83 20.62 3.23 4.28
N GLY A 84 20.39 2.76 3.08
CA GLY A 84 21.27 1.83 2.44
C GLY A 84 21.15 0.44 2.96
#